data_e68d85719ba161c3f2bb4ba8b0a8a5e9
#
_entry.id   e68d85719ba161c3f2bb4ba8b0a8a5e9
#
_cell.length_a   1.000
_cell.length_b   1.000
_cell.length_c   1.000
_cell.angle_alpha   90.00
_cell.angle_beta   90.00
_cell.angle_gamma   90.00
#
_symmetry.space_group_name_H-M   'P 1'
#
loop_
_entity.id
_entity.type
_entity.pdbx_description
1 polymer ?
#
loop_
_entity_poly.entity_id
_entity_poly.type
_entity_poly.pdbx_seq_one_letter_code
_entity_poly.pdbx_strand_id
1 'polypeptide(L)'
;MQNDYLIGAFRGRKLIQRRGEIGGAKSVFVKLQGIKNELVYPTFGGEIKNPFKGAAKMFAGDLCEYRTNDKGVNPEIYLLKTYEVAKVDTDATIVYIVRDKFKHIPFVGDNLGVAPATIGGAVATNATIVSVATTTDSGKDVWKLTFSKALTGATTGNILVEVGTDNKMVVKAVNAVIDADCDMFDSPATGDEDFDGARYFYTPALGGIMYTHKMSPVPDCVKKLNISSINGWFQIQSV
;
A
#
# COMPACT_ATOMS: atom_id res chain seq x y z
N MET A 1 -7.05 20.92 -15.18
CA MET A 1 -7.35 21.56 -13.91
C MET A 1 -6.53 20.84 -12.85
N GLN A 2 -5.56 21.53 -12.33
CA GLN A 2 -4.65 21.01 -11.30
C GLN A 2 -5.36 21.19 -9.97
N ASN A 3 -5.78 20.10 -9.34
CA ASN A 3 -6.37 20.17 -8.01
C ASN A 3 -5.23 20.23 -7.01
N ASP A 4 -4.77 21.44 -6.73
CA ASP A 4 -3.89 21.71 -5.62
C ASP A 4 -4.73 21.65 -4.33
N TYR A 5 -4.75 20.50 -3.68
CA TYR A 5 -5.28 20.41 -2.34
C TYR A 5 -4.24 20.92 -1.36
N LEU A 6 -4.31 22.21 -1.11
CA LEU A 6 -3.57 22.84 -0.03
C LEU A 6 -4.35 22.60 1.26
N ILE A 7 -3.96 21.60 2.00
CA ILE A 7 -4.54 21.37 3.31
C ILE A 7 -3.70 22.16 4.32
N GLY A 8 -4.34 23.15 4.91
CA GLY A 8 -3.71 24.04 5.86
C GLY A 8 -3.17 23.33 7.10
N ALA A 9 -2.25 23.99 7.75
CA ALA A 9 -1.67 23.57 9.01
C ALA A 9 -2.76 23.45 10.08
N PHE A 10 -2.96 22.26 10.65
CA PHE A 10 -3.81 22.06 11.80
C PHE A 10 -2.92 22.00 13.04
N ARG A 11 -3.01 23.01 13.90
CA ARG A 11 -2.38 23.08 15.23
C ARG A 11 -0.87 22.77 15.25
N GLY A 12 -0.08 23.46 14.43
CA GLY A 12 1.38 23.33 14.43
C GLY A 12 1.94 22.06 13.79
N ARG A 13 1.11 21.19 13.22
CA ARG A 13 1.54 20.00 12.47
C ARG A 13 1.49 20.28 10.98
N LYS A 14 2.60 20.10 10.29
CA LYS A 14 2.65 20.23 8.84
C LYS A 14 2.01 19.01 8.18
N LEU A 15 1.01 19.27 7.36
CA LEU A 15 0.51 18.32 6.37
C LEU A 15 1.36 18.50 5.12
N ILE A 16 2.10 17.46 4.76
CA ILE A 16 2.92 17.48 3.56
C ILE A 16 2.36 16.42 2.62
N GLN A 17 1.72 16.89 1.56
CA GLN A 17 1.37 16.07 0.42
C GLN A 17 1.96 16.73 -0.83
N ARG A 18 2.82 16.03 -1.52
CA ARG A 18 3.30 16.45 -2.83
C ARG A 18 2.91 15.43 -3.86
N ARG A 19 2.32 15.89 -4.94
CA ARG A 19 2.13 15.10 -6.14
C ARG A 19 3.46 15.06 -6.88
N GLY A 20 4.10 13.90 -6.94
CA GLY A 20 5.33 13.71 -7.71
C GLY A 20 5.00 13.37 -9.15
N GLU A 21 5.56 14.10 -10.10
CA GLU A 21 5.66 13.61 -11.47
C GLU A 21 6.80 12.60 -11.53
N ILE A 22 6.46 11.33 -11.73
CA ILE A 22 7.46 10.32 -12.06
C ILE A 22 7.51 10.25 -13.58
N GLY A 23 8.64 10.65 -14.15
CA GLY A 23 8.90 10.47 -15.58
C GLY A 23 8.70 9.01 -15.96
N GLY A 24 7.70 8.73 -16.79
CA GLY A 24 7.29 7.38 -17.15
C GLY A 24 6.26 6.77 -16.20
N ALA A 25 5.43 7.59 -15.54
CA ALA A 25 4.31 7.14 -14.73
C ALA A 25 3.47 6.10 -15.50
N LYS A 26 3.30 4.94 -14.87
CA LYS A 26 2.43 3.89 -15.44
C LYS A 26 1.00 4.41 -15.46
N SER A 27 0.37 4.45 -16.63
CA SER A 27 -1.08 4.58 -16.67
C SER A 27 -1.70 3.28 -16.15
N VAL A 28 -2.10 3.27 -14.90
CA VAL A 28 -2.76 2.12 -14.28
C VAL A 28 -4.22 2.05 -14.69
N PHE A 29 -4.84 3.22 -14.88
CA PHE A 29 -6.26 3.29 -15.22
C PHE A 29 -6.49 3.15 -16.72
N VAL A 30 -7.49 2.37 -17.06
CA VAL A 30 -7.94 2.21 -18.45
C VAL A 30 -8.83 3.38 -18.82
N LYS A 31 -8.46 4.09 -19.89
CA LYS A 31 -9.36 5.04 -20.54
C LYS A 31 -10.09 4.31 -21.67
N LEU A 32 -11.37 4.06 -21.51
CA LEU A 32 -12.20 3.49 -22.57
C LEU A 32 -12.73 4.63 -23.45
N GLN A 33 -12.51 4.49 -24.76
CA GLN A 33 -12.98 5.46 -25.74
C GLN A 33 -14.51 5.46 -25.76
N GLY A 34 -15.13 6.61 -25.57
CA GLY A 34 -16.60 6.77 -25.60
C GLY A 34 -17.34 6.50 -24.29
N ILE A 35 -16.66 6.01 -23.25
CA ILE A 35 -17.21 5.91 -21.90
C ILE A 35 -16.50 6.95 -21.04
N LYS A 36 -17.26 7.81 -20.37
CA LYS A 36 -16.71 8.69 -19.34
C LYS A 36 -16.25 7.84 -18.18
N ASN A 37 -14.98 7.43 -18.18
CA ASN A 37 -14.32 6.83 -17.03
C ASN A 37 -14.00 7.92 -16.02
N GLU A 38 -15.03 8.50 -15.44
CA GLU A 38 -14.85 9.40 -14.33
C GLU A 38 -14.59 8.53 -13.10
N LEU A 39 -13.41 8.73 -12.50
CA LEU A 39 -13.13 8.18 -11.19
C LEU A 39 -14.12 8.79 -10.20
N VAL A 40 -14.77 7.95 -9.43
CA VAL A 40 -15.69 8.40 -8.39
C VAL A 40 -14.89 8.65 -7.12
N TYR A 41 -15.08 9.81 -6.53
CA TYR A 41 -14.40 10.19 -5.30
C TYR A 41 -15.39 10.35 -4.16
N PRO A 42 -15.01 10.06 -2.91
CA PRO A 42 -15.80 10.40 -1.75
C PRO A 42 -15.82 11.93 -1.56
N THR A 43 -16.82 12.42 -0.88
CA THR A 43 -16.97 13.86 -0.59
C THR A 43 -15.81 14.40 0.24
N PHE A 44 -15.24 13.56 1.12
CA PHE A 44 -14.14 13.93 1.99
C PHE A 44 -12.97 12.98 1.84
N GLY A 45 -11.75 13.52 1.90
CA GLY A 45 -10.54 12.72 2.05
C GLY A 45 -10.47 12.08 3.43
N GLY A 46 -9.59 11.10 3.59
CA GLY A 46 -9.35 10.39 4.84
C GLY A 46 -7.91 10.51 5.32
N GLU A 47 -7.69 10.32 6.61
CA GLU A 47 -6.38 10.23 7.20
C GLU A 47 -5.79 8.84 6.93
N ILE A 48 -4.56 8.77 6.43
CA ILE A 48 -3.84 7.51 6.23
C ILE A 48 -3.33 7.03 7.59
N LYS A 49 -3.81 5.88 8.06
CA LYS A 49 -3.49 5.33 9.39
C LYS A 49 -2.26 4.44 9.40
N ASN A 50 -1.90 3.87 8.27
CA ASN A 50 -0.71 3.06 8.11
C ASN A 50 0.18 3.59 6.97
N PRO A 51 0.72 4.83 7.08
CA PRO A 51 1.55 5.39 6.03
C PRO A 51 2.78 4.52 5.78
N PHE A 52 3.36 4.62 4.59
CA PHE A 52 4.70 4.09 4.37
C PHE A 52 5.70 4.91 5.19
N LYS A 53 6.74 4.24 5.67
CA LYS A 53 7.85 4.90 6.37
C LYS A 53 8.92 5.33 5.37
N GLY A 54 9.75 6.28 5.77
CA GLY A 54 10.84 6.78 4.94
C GLY A 54 10.37 7.56 3.72
N ALA A 55 11.26 7.77 2.79
CA ALA A 55 10.99 8.46 1.52
C ALA A 55 10.18 7.58 0.53
N ALA A 56 9.26 6.78 1.05
CA ALA A 56 8.43 5.91 0.23
C ALA A 56 7.32 6.68 -0.47
N LYS A 57 6.77 6.08 -1.51
CA LYS A 57 5.69 6.64 -2.32
C LYS A 57 4.47 5.75 -2.28
N MET A 58 3.30 6.38 -2.31
CA MET A 58 2.09 5.72 -2.81
C MET A 58 2.10 5.82 -4.33
N PHE A 59 1.73 4.76 -4.99
CA PHE A 59 1.63 4.73 -6.44
C PHE A 59 0.18 4.72 -6.91
N ALA A 60 -0.05 5.30 -8.07
CA ALA A 60 -1.32 5.15 -8.75
C ALA A 60 -1.64 3.66 -8.95
N GLY A 61 -2.81 3.23 -8.47
CA GLY A 61 -3.22 1.83 -8.47
C GLY A 61 -2.96 1.10 -7.15
N ASP A 62 -2.35 1.73 -6.15
CA ASP A 62 -2.28 1.14 -4.83
C ASP A 62 -3.68 1.01 -4.23
N LEU A 63 -4.00 -0.21 -3.82
CA LEU A 63 -5.29 -0.52 -3.24
C LEU A 63 -5.34 -0.06 -1.78
N CYS A 64 -6.51 0.38 -1.36
CA CYS A 64 -6.70 0.77 0.04
C CYS A 64 -8.13 0.50 0.52
N GLU A 65 -8.29 0.53 1.82
CA GLU A 65 -9.58 0.58 2.49
C GLU A 65 -9.86 2.03 2.88
N TYR A 66 -10.97 2.57 2.40
CA TYR A 66 -11.53 3.83 2.86
C TYR A 66 -12.64 3.51 3.85
N ARG A 67 -12.39 3.80 5.12
CA ARG A 67 -13.26 3.46 6.24
C ARG A 67 -13.91 4.72 6.79
N THR A 68 -15.23 4.76 6.74
CA THR A 68 -16.01 5.78 7.44
C THR A 68 -16.38 5.27 8.83
N ASN A 69 -16.29 6.11 9.83
CA ASN A 69 -16.88 5.81 11.13
C ASN A 69 -18.40 5.99 11.09
N ASP A 70 -19.10 5.49 12.11
CA ASP A 70 -20.59 5.55 12.20
C ASP A 70 -21.14 6.98 12.16
N LYS A 71 -20.31 7.98 12.42
CA LYS A 71 -20.68 9.40 12.37
C LYS A 71 -20.30 10.09 11.07
N GLY A 72 -19.64 9.38 10.13
CA GLY A 72 -19.15 9.94 8.87
C GLY A 72 -18.08 11.04 9.04
N VAL A 73 -17.54 11.19 10.23
CA VAL A 73 -16.55 12.22 10.56
C VAL A 73 -15.16 11.60 10.56
N ASN A 74 -14.20 12.27 9.93
CA ASN A 74 -12.81 11.84 9.85
C ASN A 74 -12.62 10.42 9.27
N PRO A 75 -12.89 10.23 7.97
CA PRO A 75 -12.61 8.96 7.32
C PRO A 75 -11.15 8.55 7.49
N GLU A 76 -10.91 7.24 7.54
CA GLU A 76 -9.60 6.66 7.68
C GLU A 76 -9.24 5.88 6.42
N ILE A 77 -7.97 5.93 6.02
CA ILE A 77 -7.44 5.18 4.89
C ILE A 77 -6.39 4.20 5.41
N TYR A 78 -6.52 2.94 5.01
CA TYR A 78 -5.53 1.90 5.26
C TYR A 78 -4.99 1.41 3.93
N LEU A 79 -3.70 1.65 3.69
CA LEU A 79 -3.01 1.23 2.47
C LEU A 79 -2.78 -0.28 2.49
N LEU A 80 -3.07 -0.95 1.39
CA LEU A 80 -2.72 -2.35 1.19
C LEU A 80 -1.25 -2.46 0.80
N LYS A 81 -0.37 -2.56 1.78
CA LYS A 81 1.06 -2.77 1.57
C LYS A 81 1.32 -4.23 1.21
N THR A 82 1.95 -4.46 0.08
CA THR A 82 2.19 -5.80 -0.46
C THR A 82 3.60 -5.95 -0.98
N TYR A 83 4.19 -7.13 -0.75
CA TYR A 83 5.56 -7.45 -1.12
C TYR A 83 5.61 -8.87 -1.69
N GLU A 84 6.11 -9.03 -2.90
CA GLU A 84 6.23 -10.32 -3.56
C GLU A 84 7.52 -11.03 -3.16
N VAL A 85 7.41 -12.25 -2.65
CA VAL A 85 8.54 -13.08 -2.25
C VAL A 85 9.24 -13.62 -3.48
N ALA A 86 10.50 -13.22 -3.67
CA ALA A 86 11.37 -13.76 -4.72
C ALA A 86 12.05 -15.07 -4.27
N LYS A 87 12.43 -15.14 -2.99
CA LYS A 87 13.13 -16.31 -2.41
C LYS A 87 13.01 -16.30 -0.89
N VAL A 88 13.02 -17.45 -0.30
CA VAL A 88 13.12 -17.65 1.16
C VAL A 88 14.37 -18.44 1.46
N ASP A 89 15.12 -18.05 2.47
CA ASP A 89 16.29 -18.79 2.95
C ASP A 89 15.87 -20.00 3.79
N THR A 90 16.79 -20.89 4.06
CA THR A 90 16.53 -22.22 4.66
C THR A 90 15.83 -22.12 6.03
N ASP A 91 16.17 -21.12 6.82
CA ASP A 91 15.59 -20.91 8.16
C ASP A 91 14.34 -19.99 8.18
N ALA A 92 13.98 -19.46 7.01
CA ALA A 92 12.88 -18.51 6.81
C ALA A 92 12.94 -17.23 7.68
N THR A 93 14.07 -16.94 8.34
CA THR A 93 14.32 -15.65 8.99
C THR A 93 14.79 -14.61 7.99
N ILE A 94 15.30 -15.06 6.83
CA ILE A 94 15.71 -14.21 5.72
C ILE A 94 14.80 -14.47 4.53
N VAL A 95 14.14 -13.41 4.07
CA VAL A 95 13.27 -13.45 2.90
C VAL A 95 13.72 -12.38 1.91
N TYR A 96 13.77 -12.76 0.65
CA TYR A 96 14.08 -11.85 -0.44
C TYR A 96 12.77 -11.46 -1.12
N ILE A 97 12.53 -10.18 -1.30
CA ILE A 97 11.36 -9.67 -2.01
C ILE A 97 11.77 -8.96 -3.29
N VAL A 98 10.90 -9.01 -4.28
CA VAL A 98 11.13 -8.38 -5.59
C VAL A 98 11.27 -6.87 -5.41
N ARG A 99 12.37 -6.31 -5.92
CA ARG A 99 12.62 -4.88 -5.94
C ARG A 99 12.35 -4.32 -7.33
N ASP A 100 11.43 -3.38 -7.41
CA ASP A 100 11.11 -2.62 -8.61
C ASP A 100 10.80 -1.18 -8.20
N LYS A 101 11.10 -0.22 -9.06
CA LYS A 101 10.86 1.20 -8.78
C LYS A 101 9.39 1.57 -8.57
N PHE A 102 8.47 0.68 -8.92
CA PHE A 102 7.03 0.87 -8.80
C PHE A 102 6.40 -0.08 -7.77
N LYS A 103 7.20 -0.75 -6.97
CA LYS A 103 6.72 -1.62 -5.87
C LYS A 103 7.00 -0.99 -4.52
N HIS A 104 6.23 -1.39 -3.54
CA HIS A 104 6.37 -0.90 -2.18
C HIS A 104 7.76 -1.17 -1.63
N ILE A 105 8.27 -0.22 -0.86
CA ILE A 105 9.55 -0.32 -0.17
C ILE A 105 9.30 -0.81 1.24
N PRO A 106 9.94 -1.92 1.68
CA PRO A 106 9.82 -2.42 3.04
C PRO A 106 10.67 -1.60 4.01
N PHE A 107 10.22 -1.50 5.25
CA PHE A 107 10.92 -0.76 6.30
C PHE A 107 11.15 -1.60 7.56
N VAL A 108 12.24 -1.30 8.26
CA VAL A 108 12.51 -1.85 9.59
C VAL A 108 11.36 -1.49 10.54
N GLY A 109 10.88 -2.48 11.29
CA GLY A 109 9.75 -2.34 12.18
C GLY A 109 8.39 -2.61 11.53
N ASP A 110 8.31 -2.88 10.21
CA ASP A 110 7.09 -3.38 9.60
C ASP A 110 6.85 -4.83 10.03
N ASN A 111 5.61 -5.13 10.45
CA ASN A 111 5.20 -6.49 10.79
C ASN A 111 4.48 -7.11 9.60
N LEU A 112 5.08 -8.13 9.02
CA LEU A 112 4.60 -8.76 7.79
C LEU A 112 4.27 -10.23 8.01
N GLY A 113 3.35 -10.72 7.18
CA GLY A 113 3.02 -12.15 7.10
C GLY A 113 2.50 -12.51 5.72
N VAL A 114 2.41 -13.81 5.42
CA VAL A 114 1.86 -14.29 4.17
C VAL A 114 0.38 -13.93 4.10
N ALA A 115 -0.05 -13.37 2.98
CA ALA A 115 -1.44 -12.95 2.78
C ALA A 115 -2.42 -14.10 3.10
N PRO A 116 -3.46 -13.84 3.90
CA PRO A 116 -4.43 -14.88 4.28
C PRO A 116 -5.35 -15.25 3.10
N ALA A 117 -6.11 -16.32 3.26
CA ALA A 117 -7.06 -16.77 2.24
C ALA A 117 -8.25 -15.81 2.02
N THR A 118 -8.56 -15.00 3.05
CA THR A 118 -9.63 -13.99 3.01
C THR A 118 -9.07 -12.64 3.46
N ILE A 119 -9.57 -11.56 2.84
CA ILE A 119 -9.16 -10.21 3.22
C ILE A 119 -9.53 -9.93 4.68
N GLY A 120 -8.66 -9.24 5.41
CA GLY A 120 -8.83 -9.00 6.85
C GLY A 120 -8.73 -10.25 7.72
N GLY A 121 -8.43 -11.41 7.13
CA GLY A 121 -8.31 -12.68 7.83
C GLY A 121 -7.08 -12.78 8.71
N ALA A 122 -7.06 -13.82 9.56
CA ALA A 122 -5.91 -14.14 10.38
C ALA A 122 -4.73 -14.61 9.52
N VAL A 123 -3.54 -14.16 9.89
CA VAL A 123 -2.27 -14.52 9.27
C VAL A 123 -1.63 -15.63 10.10
N ALA A 124 -1.28 -16.73 9.47
CA ALA A 124 -0.76 -17.91 10.18
C ALA A 124 0.55 -17.61 10.92
N THR A 125 1.45 -16.88 10.28
CA THR A 125 2.73 -16.46 10.88
C THR A 125 3.04 -15.05 10.44
N ASN A 126 3.44 -14.21 11.37
CA ASN A 126 3.92 -12.86 11.10
C ASN A 126 5.23 -12.62 11.84
N ALA A 127 6.04 -11.71 11.33
CA ALA A 127 7.29 -11.32 11.96
C ALA A 127 7.64 -9.87 11.61
N THR A 128 8.36 -9.22 12.52
CA THR A 128 8.81 -7.85 12.33
C THR A 128 10.13 -7.83 11.57
N ILE A 129 10.26 -6.92 10.62
CA ILE A 129 11.50 -6.68 9.90
C ILE A 129 12.51 -6.03 10.85
N VAL A 130 13.68 -6.64 11.02
CA VAL A 130 14.78 -6.12 11.85
C VAL A 130 15.89 -5.49 11.00
N SER A 131 16.03 -5.91 9.73
CA SER A 131 16.92 -5.23 8.79
C SER A 131 16.45 -5.34 7.35
N VAL A 132 16.79 -4.33 6.56
CA VAL A 132 16.52 -4.25 5.12
C VAL A 132 17.83 -3.93 4.41
N ALA A 133 18.18 -4.72 3.43
CA ALA A 133 19.35 -4.49 2.58
C ALA A 133 19.00 -4.70 1.11
N THR A 134 19.72 -4.02 0.22
CA THR A 134 19.60 -4.24 -1.22
C THR A 134 20.62 -5.26 -1.68
N THR A 135 20.21 -6.18 -2.54
CA THR A 135 21.08 -7.17 -3.15
C THR A 135 20.56 -7.61 -4.50
N THR A 136 21.28 -8.50 -5.17
CA THR A 136 20.83 -9.14 -6.41
C THR A 136 20.69 -10.64 -6.18
N ASP A 137 19.64 -11.24 -6.69
CA ASP A 137 19.46 -12.68 -6.76
C ASP A 137 19.20 -13.08 -8.21
N SER A 138 20.05 -13.99 -8.75
CA SER A 138 19.95 -14.45 -10.14
C SER A 138 19.85 -13.30 -11.16
N GLY A 139 20.61 -12.21 -10.93
CA GLY A 139 20.64 -11.04 -11.80
C GLY A 139 19.43 -10.09 -11.67
N LYS A 140 18.56 -10.32 -10.70
CA LYS A 140 17.43 -9.44 -10.40
C LYS A 140 17.66 -8.69 -9.11
N ASP A 141 17.28 -7.43 -9.08
CA ASP A 141 17.31 -6.62 -7.86
C ASP A 141 16.28 -7.11 -6.87
N VAL A 142 16.68 -7.30 -5.63
CA VAL A 142 15.83 -7.74 -4.53
C VAL A 142 16.15 -6.97 -3.24
N TRP A 143 15.16 -6.87 -2.37
CA TRP A 143 15.36 -6.49 -0.98
C TRP A 143 15.60 -7.76 -0.16
N LYS A 144 16.71 -7.82 0.57
CA LYS A 144 16.98 -8.84 1.59
C LYS A 144 16.41 -8.35 2.90
N LEU A 145 15.37 -9.04 3.40
CA LEU A 145 14.73 -8.75 4.67
C LEU A 145 15.20 -9.76 5.72
N THR A 146 15.60 -9.28 6.88
CA THR A 146 15.82 -10.14 8.05
C THR A 146 14.67 -9.91 9.02
N PHE A 147 14.03 -10.98 9.45
CA PHE A 147 12.90 -10.95 10.37
C PHE A 147 13.30 -11.32 11.79
N SER A 148 12.55 -10.85 12.78
CA SER A 148 12.74 -11.15 14.21
C SER A 148 12.55 -12.64 14.56
N LYS A 149 11.83 -13.37 13.72
CA LYS A 149 11.59 -14.83 13.80
C LYS A 149 11.30 -15.39 12.41
N ALA A 150 11.37 -16.70 12.28
CA ALA A 150 11.07 -17.38 11.01
C ALA A 150 9.64 -17.08 10.52
N LEU A 151 9.52 -16.71 9.26
CA LEU A 151 8.23 -16.48 8.58
C LEU A 151 7.75 -17.81 7.96
N THR A 152 7.35 -18.73 8.83
CA THR A 152 6.95 -20.09 8.45
C THR A 152 5.81 -20.06 7.44
N GLY A 153 5.92 -20.84 6.37
CA GLY A 153 4.92 -20.91 5.29
C GLY A 153 5.15 -19.89 4.18
N ALA A 154 6.12 -18.98 4.31
CA ALA A 154 6.52 -18.15 3.19
C ALA A 154 7.24 -18.99 2.13
N THR A 155 6.85 -18.84 0.88
CA THR A 155 7.46 -19.48 -0.28
C THR A 155 7.59 -18.50 -1.43
N THR A 156 8.43 -18.80 -2.40
CA THR A 156 8.57 -17.99 -3.62
C THR A 156 7.20 -17.79 -4.30
N GLY A 157 6.91 -16.56 -4.69
CA GLY A 157 5.64 -16.18 -5.30
C GLY A 157 4.53 -15.82 -4.31
N ASN A 158 4.72 -16.09 -3.00
CA ASN A 158 3.78 -15.58 -2.01
C ASN A 158 3.81 -14.05 -1.97
N ILE A 159 2.70 -13.47 -1.55
CA ILE A 159 2.60 -12.04 -1.28
C ILE A 159 2.53 -11.85 0.23
N LEU A 160 3.48 -11.05 0.76
CA LEU A 160 3.45 -10.62 2.14
C LEU A 160 2.57 -9.37 2.26
N VAL A 161 1.87 -9.26 3.38
CA VAL A 161 1.02 -8.12 3.72
C VAL A 161 1.31 -7.61 5.11
N GLU A 162 0.96 -6.37 5.39
CA GLU A 162 1.06 -5.78 6.73
C GLU A 162 0.05 -6.43 7.69
N VAL A 163 0.54 -6.78 8.88
CA VAL A 163 -0.22 -7.49 9.91
C VAL A 163 -0.32 -6.62 11.16
N GLY A 164 -1.54 -6.47 11.66
CA GLY A 164 -1.82 -5.73 12.88
C GLY A 164 -1.44 -6.50 14.15
N THR A 165 -1.60 -5.83 15.27
CA THR A 165 -1.35 -6.42 16.62
C THR A 165 -2.29 -7.57 16.96
N ASP A 166 -3.42 -7.67 16.27
CA ASP A 166 -4.41 -8.75 16.40
C ASP A 166 -4.07 -9.99 15.55
N ASN A 167 -2.87 -10.04 14.95
CA ASN A 167 -2.42 -11.08 14.01
C ASN A 167 -3.33 -11.22 12.76
N LYS A 168 -4.00 -10.15 12.39
CA LYS A 168 -4.81 -10.10 11.17
C LYS A 168 -4.22 -9.12 10.18
N MET A 169 -4.55 -9.33 8.91
CA MET A 169 -4.26 -8.36 7.86
C MET A 169 -4.86 -7.00 8.24
N VAL A 170 -4.07 -5.92 8.15
CA VAL A 170 -4.48 -4.56 8.55
C VAL A 170 -5.67 -4.07 7.72
N VAL A 171 -5.63 -4.31 6.42
CA VAL A 171 -6.72 -3.97 5.49
C VAL A 171 -7.80 -5.05 5.58
N LYS A 172 -9.02 -4.63 5.91
CA LYS A 172 -10.18 -5.53 6.10
C LYS A 172 -11.13 -5.53 4.91
N ALA A 173 -11.01 -4.55 4.05
CA ALA A 173 -11.75 -4.43 2.78
C ALA A 173 -10.88 -3.70 1.76
N VAL A 174 -11.17 -3.89 0.49
CA VAL A 174 -10.60 -3.07 -0.59
C VAL A 174 -11.77 -2.40 -1.29
N ASN A 175 -11.95 -1.13 -1.05
CA ASN A 175 -13.06 -0.33 -1.58
C ASN A 175 -12.60 1.00 -2.17
N ALA A 176 -11.30 1.24 -2.23
CA ALA A 176 -10.73 2.46 -2.77
C ALA A 176 -9.34 2.21 -3.37
N VAL A 177 -8.86 3.15 -4.17
CA VAL A 177 -7.57 3.09 -4.86
C VAL A 177 -6.92 4.46 -4.90
N ILE A 178 -5.61 4.49 -4.84
CA ILE A 178 -4.81 5.69 -5.04
C ILE A 178 -4.80 6.00 -6.53
N ASP A 179 -5.24 7.19 -6.92
CA ASP A 179 -5.41 7.58 -8.32
C ASP A 179 -4.17 8.26 -8.92
N ALA A 180 -3.23 8.70 -8.08
CA ALA A 180 -2.00 9.36 -8.51
C ALA A 180 -0.83 9.02 -7.59
N ASP A 181 0.38 9.04 -8.17
CA ASP A 181 1.60 8.91 -7.38
C ASP A 181 1.72 10.06 -6.39
N CYS A 182 2.06 9.73 -5.16
CA CYS A 182 2.20 10.70 -4.08
C CYS A 182 3.41 10.36 -3.22
N ASP A 183 4.31 11.34 -3.03
CA ASP A 183 5.43 11.20 -2.10
C ASP A 183 4.91 11.26 -0.66
N MET A 184 5.25 10.24 0.12
CA MET A 184 5.09 10.26 1.57
C MET A 184 6.46 10.66 2.14
N PHE A 185 6.53 11.86 2.68
CA PHE A 185 7.74 12.27 3.36
C PHE A 185 7.78 11.56 4.70
N ASP A 186 8.92 10.95 4.95
CA ASP A 186 9.20 10.44 6.26
C ASP A 186 9.08 11.57 7.27
N SER A 187 8.65 11.21 8.44
CA SER A 187 9.04 11.93 9.62
C SER A 187 10.56 12.13 9.52
N PRO A 188 11.07 13.35 9.57
CA PRO A 188 12.47 13.60 9.33
C PRO A 188 13.34 12.79 10.27
N ALA A 189 14.55 12.60 9.85
CA ALA A 189 15.59 11.99 10.65
C ALA A 189 15.48 12.50 12.10
N THR A 190 15.34 11.54 13.01
CA THR A 190 15.35 11.69 14.46
C THR A 190 15.93 13.01 14.95
N GLY A 191 15.09 13.91 15.43
CA GLY A 191 15.49 15.18 16.03
C GLY A 191 14.81 16.44 15.49
N ASP A 192 13.97 16.32 14.47
CA ASP A 192 13.18 17.46 14.01
C ASP A 192 11.76 17.36 14.58
N GLU A 193 11.55 18.02 15.72
CA GLU A 193 10.29 18.01 16.47
C GLU A 193 9.09 18.53 15.66
N ASP A 194 9.35 19.28 14.57
CA ASP A 194 8.31 19.82 13.69
C ASP A 194 7.55 18.75 12.90
N PHE A 195 8.07 17.53 12.82
CA PHE A 195 7.49 16.43 12.04
C PHE A 195 7.03 15.24 12.88
N ASP A 196 7.29 15.25 14.17
CA ASP A 196 6.78 14.19 15.02
C ASP A 196 5.24 14.18 14.99
N GLY A 197 4.70 13.08 14.46
CA GLY A 197 3.27 12.90 14.29
C GLY A 197 2.68 13.57 13.04
N ALA A 198 3.45 13.72 11.95
CA ALA A 198 2.91 14.09 10.65
C ALA A 198 1.73 13.19 10.26
N ARG A 199 0.63 13.80 9.83
CA ARG A 199 -0.57 13.10 9.36
C ARG A 199 -0.69 13.27 7.86
N TYR A 200 -0.96 12.17 7.18
CA TYR A 200 -1.19 12.17 5.74
C TYR A 200 -2.68 12.07 5.46
N PHE A 201 -3.18 12.96 4.61
CA PHE A 201 -4.56 12.95 4.14
C PHE A 201 -4.59 12.77 2.64
N TYR A 202 -5.52 11.96 2.18
CA TYR A 202 -5.71 11.69 0.78
C TYR A 202 -7.19 11.52 0.45
N THR A 203 -7.56 11.76 -0.81
CA THR A 203 -8.90 11.45 -1.32
C THR A 203 -8.77 10.36 -2.36
N PRO A 204 -8.96 9.08 -1.99
CA PRO A 204 -8.81 7.97 -2.92
C PRO A 204 -9.99 7.89 -3.86
N ALA A 205 -9.80 7.31 -5.05
CA ALA A 205 -10.90 6.99 -5.94
C ALA A 205 -11.65 5.76 -5.43
N LEU A 206 -12.99 5.80 -5.54
CA LEU A 206 -13.88 4.69 -5.15
C LEU A 206 -14.26 3.80 -6.33
N GLY A 207 -13.74 4.04 -7.52
CA GLY A 207 -14.07 3.25 -8.69
C GLY A 207 -13.14 3.48 -9.87
N GLY A 208 -13.04 2.50 -10.76
CA GLY A 208 -12.24 2.57 -11.98
C GLY A 208 -11.89 1.19 -12.53
N ILE A 209 -11.30 1.15 -13.72
CA ILE A 209 -10.77 -0.06 -14.33
C ILE A 209 -9.25 0.02 -14.28
N MET A 210 -8.61 -1.01 -13.75
CA MET A 210 -7.17 -1.04 -13.52
C MET A 210 -6.53 -2.30 -14.10
N TYR A 211 -5.26 -2.18 -14.52
CA TYR A 211 -4.45 -3.30 -14.97
C TYR A 211 -3.58 -3.82 -13.82
N THR A 212 -3.75 -5.07 -13.44
CA THR A 212 -3.01 -5.69 -12.33
C THR A 212 -1.51 -5.72 -12.54
N HIS A 213 -1.03 -5.88 -13.77
CA HIS A 213 0.40 -5.92 -14.07
C HIS A 213 1.12 -4.57 -13.86
N LYS A 214 0.35 -3.49 -13.72
CA LYS A 214 0.87 -2.15 -13.44
C LYS A 214 0.72 -1.72 -11.98
N MET A 215 0.17 -2.56 -11.16
CA MET A 215 -0.08 -2.34 -9.73
C MET A 215 1.01 -2.99 -8.89
N SER A 216 1.05 -2.64 -7.62
CA SER A 216 1.72 -3.44 -6.60
C SER A 216 1.14 -4.85 -6.57
N PRO A 217 1.89 -5.88 -6.11
CA PRO A 217 1.41 -7.25 -6.12
C PRO A 217 0.04 -7.38 -5.44
N VAL A 218 -0.93 -7.98 -6.11
CA VAL A 218 -2.30 -8.15 -5.59
C VAL A 218 -2.43 -9.55 -4.99
N PRO A 219 -2.73 -9.70 -3.69
CA PRO A 219 -2.93 -11.00 -3.06
C PRO A 219 -4.16 -11.72 -3.61
N ASP A 220 -4.14 -13.04 -3.58
CA ASP A 220 -5.26 -13.85 -4.10
C ASP A 220 -6.57 -13.63 -3.35
N CYS A 221 -6.52 -13.30 -2.07
CA CYS A 221 -7.71 -12.93 -1.30
C CYS A 221 -8.40 -11.69 -1.85
N VAL A 222 -7.64 -10.77 -2.46
CA VAL A 222 -8.18 -9.57 -3.13
C VAL A 222 -8.64 -9.88 -4.54
N LYS A 223 -7.87 -10.67 -5.31
CA LYS A 223 -8.27 -11.09 -6.67
C LYS A 223 -9.59 -11.87 -6.70
N LYS A 224 -9.87 -12.63 -5.63
CA LYS A 224 -11.11 -13.41 -5.48
C LYS A 224 -12.31 -12.58 -5.03
N LEU A 225 -12.12 -11.30 -4.67
CA LEU A 225 -13.25 -10.43 -4.36
C LEU A 225 -14.08 -10.26 -5.64
N ASN A 226 -15.33 -10.71 -5.58
CA ASN A 226 -16.29 -10.36 -6.62
C ASN A 226 -16.49 -8.84 -6.64
N ILE A 227 -16.61 -8.28 -7.83
CA ILE A 227 -16.84 -6.83 -8.05
C ILE A 227 -18.02 -6.32 -7.22
N SER A 228 -19.00 -7.18 -6.92
CA SER A 228 -20.15 -6.88 -6.06
C SER A 228 -19.83 -6.74 -4.57
N SER A 229 -18.70 -7.25 -4.10
CA SER A 229 -18.25 -7.10 -2.70
C SER A 229 -17.29 -5.94 -2.48
N ILE A 230 -16.79 -5.36 -3.56
CA ILE A 230 -16.14 -4.06 -3.56
C ILE A 230 -17.29 -3.06 -3.67
N ASN A 231 -17.57 -2.32 -2.59
CA ASN A 231 -18.54 -1.20 -2.61
C ASN A 231 -18.06 -0.07 -3.53
N GLY A 232 -17.50 -0.41 -4.66
CA GLY A 232 -16.92 0.46 -5.64
C GLY A 232 -16.92 -0.21 -7.01
N TRP A 233 -16.80 0.56 -8.03
CA TRP A 233 -16.89 0.21 -9.44
C TRP A 233 -15.52 -0.24 -10.00
N PHE A 234 -14.76 -1.05 -9.25
CA PHE A 234 -13.45 -1.50 -9.70
C PHE A 234 -13.55 -2.76 -10.54
N GLN A 235 -13.04 -2.69 -11.75
CA GLN A 235 -12.66 -3.86 -12.53
C GLN A 235 -11.15 -4.02 -12.48
N ILE A 236 -10.70 -5.09 -11.84
CA ILE A 236 -9.30 -5.50 -11.89
C ILE A 236 -9.18 -6.47 -13.06
N GLN A 237 -8.53 -6.03 -14.13
CA GLN A 237 -8.26 -6.89 -15.28
C GLN A 237 -6.88 -7.52 -15.12
N SER A 238 -6.84 -8.83 -15.01
CA SER A 238 -5.63 -9.64 -15.21
C SER A 238 -5.40 -9.78 -16.72
N VAL A 239 -4.31 -9.24 -17.21
CA VAL A 239 -3.78 -9.50 -18.54
C VAL A 239 -2.48 -10.26 -18.38
#